data_a60b70345be770abe26b8b42c7709fa3
#
_entry.id   a60b70345be770abe26b8b42c7709fa3
#
_cell.length_a   1.000
_cell.length_b   1.000
_cell.length_c   1.000
_cell.angle_alpha   90.00
_cell.angle_beta   90.00
_cell.angle_gamma   90.00
#
_symmetry.space_group_name_H-M   'P 1'
#
loop_
_entity.id
_entity.type
_entity.pdbx_description
1 polymer ?
#
loop_
_entity_poly.entity_id
_entity_poly.type
_entity_poly.pdbx_seq_one_letter_code
_entity_poly.pdbx_strand_id
1 'polypeptide(L)'
;MAIYHLEAKVVSRGAGRSAVAASAYLSCSRLYNDYDGIQHDYTKKQGLVWQQVFLPEYAPQEWKDREKLWNAVEEVETAKDSRLAREFVVALPIELSREEQIELLQEFIREQFISDGMCADAAIHDTDGHNPHAHILLTVRPLDEQGKWQYKTEKEYLCMKNGEERGFTAAEFRTAQNEGWEKQYPYKVGKKKVYMTPSAAEAQGFVRADKHPKSTRYGRQNPISERWNSEEQLAVWRAAWADATNRHLERYGHDERIDHRSNAARGLDEQPTIHEGVTARALERLSLIHI
;
A
#
# COMPACT_ATOMS: atom_id res chain seq x y z
N MET A 1 3.91 -26.84 14.46
CA MET A 1 5.09 -25.95 14.68
C MET A 1 4.84 -24.65 13.94
N ALA A 2 4.84 -23.54 14.66
CA ALA A 2 4.62 -22.20 14.10
C ALA A 2 5.67 -21.87 13.01
N ILE A 3 5.24 -21.35 11.87
CA ILE A 3 6.08 -21.05 10.71
C ILE A 3 6.00 -19.56 10.46
N TYR A 4 7.15 -18.90 10.29
CA TYR A 4 7.18 -17.52 9.82
C TYR A 4 6.93 -17.47 8.31
N HIS A 5 5.94 -16.68 7.90
CA HIS A 5 5.77 -16.27 6.51
C HIS A 5 5.14 -14.88 6.47
N LEU A 6 5.75 -13.96 5.72
CA LEU A 6 5.16 -12.69 5.32
C LEU A 6 5.62 -12.36 3.91
N GLU A 7 4.69 -12.42 2.97
CA GLU A 7 4.87 -11.99 1.58
C GLU A 7 4.18 -10.65 1.36
N ALA A 8 4.83 -9.73 0.66
CA ALA A 8 4.26 -8.43 0.27
C ALA A 8 4.17 -8.35 -1.26
N LYS A 9 2.99 -8.03 -1.77
CA LYS A 9 2.68 -7.89 -3.21
C LYS A 9 2.08 -6.52 -3.49
N VAL A 10 2.21 -6.06 -4.73
CA VAL A 10 1.53 -4.86 -5.22
C VAL A 10 0.41 -5.25 -6.18
N VAL A 11 -0.77 -4.73 -5.94
CA VAL A 11 -1.88 -4.75 -6.90
C VAL A 11 -1.77 -3.50 -7.75
N SER A 12 -1.50 -3.67 -9.05
CA SER A 12 -1.26 -2.55 -9.97
C SER A 12 -2.13 -2.69 -11.22
N ARG A 13 -2.76 -1.59 -11.62
CA ARG A 13 -3.55 -1.52 -12.86
C ARG A 13 -2.69 -1.77 -14.09
N GLY A 14 -1.45 -1.28 -14.11
CA GLY A 14 -0.50 -1.52 -15.20
C GLY A 14 -0.13 -3.00 -15.39
N ALA A 15 -0.29 -3.83 -14.36
CA ALA A 15 -0.14 -5.29 -14.44
C ALA A 15 -1.46 -6.02 -14.74
N GLY A 16 -2.52 -5.30 -15.15
CA GLY A 16 -3.84 -5.86 -15.44
C GLY A 16 -4.60 -6.34 -14.19
N ARG A 17 -4.23 -5.85 -12.98
CA ARG A 17 -4.88 -6.23 -11.72
C ARG A 17 -5.83 -5.13 -11.26
N SER A 18 -6.89 -5.50 -10.55
CA SER A 18 -7.88 -4.62 -9.93
C SER A 18 -7.89 -4.81 -8.41
N ALA A 19 -8.09 -3.71 -7.67
CA ALA A 19 -8.25 -3.78 -6.22
C ALA A 19 -9.60 -4.42 -5.83
N VAL A 20 -10.66 -4.13 -6.59
CA VAL A 20 -11.97 -4.76 -6.42
C VAL A 20 -11.88 -6.28 -6.65
N ALA A 21 -11.17 -6.72 -7.70
CA ALA A 21 -10.96 -8.14 -7.97
C ALA A 21 -10.16 -8.83 -6.84
N ALA A 22 -9.12 -8.16 -6.31
CA ALA A 22 -8.31 -8.68 -5.21
C ALA A 22 -9.17 -8.83 -3.94
N SER A 23 -9.99 -7.84 -3.62
CA SER A 23 -10.94 -7.91 -2.50
C SER A 23 -11.99 -9.00 -2.68
N ALA A 24 -12.58 -9.13 -3.86
CA ALA A 24 -13.53 -10.20 -4.16
C ALA A 24 -12.90 -11.60 -3.98
N TYR A 25 -11.63 -11.75 -4.43
CA TYR A 25 -10.89 -13.00 -4.30
C TYR A 25 -10.60 -13.37 -2.85
N LEU A 26 -10.06 -12.43 -2.05
CA LEU A 26 -9.74 -12.71 -0.63
C LEU A 26 -10.99 -12.98 0.21
N SER A 27 -12.11 -12.30 -0.11
CA SER A 27 -13.36 -12.42 0.65
C SER A 27 -14.31 -13.49 0.11
N CYS A 28 -13.91 -14.24 -0.93
CA CYS A 28 -14.78 -15.24 -1.59
C CYS A 28 -16.15 -14.67 -1.97
N SER A 29 -16.20 -13.42 -2.43
CA SER A 29 -17.43 -12.69 -2.68
C SER A 29 -17.61 -12.32 -4.16
N ARG A 30 -18.75 -11.72 -4.47
CA ARG A 30 -19.04 -11.13 -5.76
C ARG A 30 -19.04 -9.62 -5.61
N LEU A 31 -18.14 -8.92 -6.31
CA LEU A 31 -18.02 -7.46 -6.30
C LEU A 31 -18.00 -6.91 -7.72
N TYR A 32 -18.63 -5.75 -7.91
CA TYR A 32 -18.65 -5.06 -9.19
C TYR A 32 -17.60 -3.94 -9.20
N ASN A 33 -16.82 -3.87 -10.28
CA ASN A 33 -15.83 -2.83 -10.46
C ASN A 33 -16.37 -1.74 -11.39
N ASP A 34 -16.61 -0.55 -10.86
CA ASP A 34 -17.16 0.60 -11.60
C ASP A 34 -16.17 1.13 -12.64
N TYR A 35 -14.86 0.94 -12.44
CA TYR A 35 -13.81 1.45 -13.35
C TYR A 35 -13.82 0.76 -14.72
N ASP A 36 -14.00 -0.54 -14.76
CA ASP A 36 -13.97 -1.34 -16.00
C ASP A 36 -15.30 -2.03 -16.34
N GLY A 37 -16.31 -1.90 -15.47
CA GLY A 37 -17.62 -2.50 -15.65
C GLY A 37 -17.64 -4.01 -15.48
N ILE A 38 -16.65 -4.60 -14.81
CA ILE A 38 -16.51 -6.05 -14.66
C ILE A 38 -17.07 -6.52 -13.31
N GLN A 39 -17.90 -7.56 -13.34
CA GLN A 39 -18.33 -8.29 -12.17
C GLN A 39 -17.30 -9.39 -11.84
N HIS A 40 -16.63 -9.27 -10.70
CA HIS A 40 -15.72 -10.30 -10.18
C HIS A 40 -16.50 -11.22 -9.25
N ASP A 41 -16.56 -12.52 -9.56
CA ASP A 41 -17.31 -13.52 -8.78
C ASP A 41 -16.39 -14.66 -8.33
N TYR A 42 -16.09 -14.71 -7.04
CA TYR A 42 -15.31 -15.74 -6.39
C TYR A 42 -16.12 -16.53 -5.34
N THR A 43 -17.45 -16.48 -5.41
CA THR A 43 -18.35 -17.15 -4.44
C THR A 43 -18.20 -18.68 -4.42
N LYS A 44 -17.61 -19.28 -5.47
CA LYS A 44 -17.30 -20.71 -5.53
C LYS A 44 -16.00 -21.10 -4.84
N LYS A 45 -15.15 -20.11 -4.49
CA LYS A 45 -13.89 -20.36 -3.76
C LYS A 45 -14.21 -20.77 -2.33
N GLN A 46 -13.49 -21.78 -1.83
CA GLN A 46 -13.68 -22.33 -0.49
C GLN A 46 -12.51 -21.94 0.43
N GLY A 47 -12.64 -22.25 1.71
CA GLY A 47 -11.57 -22.04 2.70
C GLY A 47 -11.63 -20.71 3.43
N LEU A 48 -12.57 -19.83 3.12
CA LEU A 48 -12.79 -18.60 3.89
C LEU A 48 -13.39 -18.95 5.27
N VAL A 49 -12.69 -18.54 6.33
CA VAL A 49 -13.14 -18.80 7.72
C VAL A 49 -13.44 -17.52 8.50
N TRP A 50 -12.88 -16.40 8.08
CA TRP A 50 -13.14 -15.10 8.67
C TRP A 50 -12.75 -13.96 7.73
N GLN A 51 -13.43 -12.81 7.86
CA GLN A 51 -13.12 -11.61 7.09
C GLN A 51 -13.60 -10.35 7.79
N GLN A 52 -12.89 -9.24 7.59
CA GLN A 52 -13.24 -7.92 8.13
C GLN A 52 -12.59 -6.79 7.35
N VAL A 53 -13.34 -5.68 7.20
CA VAL A 53 -12.78 -4.39 6.75
C VAL A 53 -12.44 -3.54 7.97
N PHE A 54 -11.25 -2.95 7.98
CA PHE A 54 -10.73 -2.07 9.02
C PHE A 54 -10.59 -0.65 8.46
N LEU A 55 -11.09 0.29 9.19
CA LEU A 55 -11.09 1.69 8.82
C LEU A 55 -10.56 2.54 9.97
N PRO A 56 -9.81 3.64 9.70
CA PRO A 56 -9.63 4.71 10.66
C PRO A 56 -10.99 5.25 11.14
N GLU A 57 -11.07 5.76 12.38
CA GLU A 57 -12.33 6.24 12.97
C GLU A 57 -13.00 7.36 12.17
N TYR A 58 -12.19 8.18 11.50
CA TYR A 58 -12.62 9.29 10.66
C TYR A 58 -12.94 8.91 9.22
N ALA A 59 -12.78 7.64 8.83
CA ALA A 59 -13.08 7.18 7.48
C ALA A 59 -14.60 7.17 7.20
N PRO A 60 -15.04 7.34 5.94
CA PRO A 60 -16.43 7.19 5.56
C PRO A 60 -16.99 5.83 5.99
N GLN A 61 -18.09 5.83 6.74
CA GLN A 61 -18.65 4.60 7.32
C GLN A 61 -19.20 3.63 6.28
N GLU A 62 -19.60 4.11 5.11
CA GLU A 62 -19.99 3.28 3.97
C GLU A 62 -18.86 2.41 3.44
N TRP A 63 -17.60 2.73 3.72
CA TRP A 63 -16.45 1.91 3.32
C TRP A 63 -16.25 0.65 4.16
N LYS A 64 -17.11 0.41 5.18
CA LYS A 64 -17.25 -0.92 5.77
C LYS A 64 -17.75 -1.95 4.75
N ASP A 65 -18.45 -1.49 3.73
CA ASP A 65 -18.72 -2.24 2.51
C ASP A 65 -17.47 -2.22 1.63
N ARG A 66 -16.88 -3.40 1.41
CA ARG A 66 -15.64 -3.55 0.63
C ARG A 66 -15.78 -3.13 -0.83
N GLU A 67 -16.95 -3.32 -1.45
CA GLU A 67 -17.20 -2.89 -2.81
C GLU A 67 -17.08 -1.37 -2.92
N LYS A 68 -17.66 -0.63 -1.98
CA LYS A 68 -17.56 0.83 -1.92
C LYS A 68 -16.14 1.30 -1.63
N LEU A 69 -15.44 0.67 -0.68
CA LEU A 69 -14.04 1.01 -0.36
C LEU A 69 -13.14 0.86 -1.59
N TRP A 70 -13.20 -0.31 -2.24
CA TRP A 70 -12.25 -0.59 -3.32
C TRP A 70 -12.60 0.12 -4.62
N ASN A 71 -13.88 0.42 -4.88
CA ASN A 71 -14.26 1.34 -5.97
C ASN A 71 -13.80 2.78 -5.70
N ALA A 72 -13.87 3.28 -4.46
CA ALA A 72 -13.32 4.59 -4.11
C ALA A 72 -11.78 4.65 -4.31
N VAL A 73 -11.07 3.54 -4.09
CA VAL A 73 -9.63 3.43 -4.41
C VAL A 73 -9.39 3.46 -5.93
N GLU A 74 -10.15 2.68 -6.71
CA GLU A 74 -10.03 2.67 -8.18
C GLU A 74 -10.32 4.06 -8.78
N GLU A 75 -11.26 4.80 -8.22
CA GLU A 75 -11.64 6.15 -8.66
C GLU A 75 -10.53 7.17 -8.40
N VAL A 76 -9.92 7.19 -7.21
CA VAL A 76 -8.88 8.15 -6.86
C VAL A 76 -7.56 7.87 -7.57
N GLU A 77 -7.31 6.63 -7.95
CA GLU A 77 -6.09 6.20 -8.61
C GLU A 77 -6.23 6.27 -10.14
N THR A 78 -6.13 7.46 -10.71
CA THR A 78 -6.48 7.75 -12.12
C THR A 78 -5.46 7.32 -13.17
N ALA A 79 -4.18 7.09 -12.80
CA ALA A 79 -3.14 6.75 -13.77
C ALA A 79 -3.29 5.30 -14.29
N LYS A 80 -2.90 5.07 -15.55
CA LYS A 80 -3.01 3.76 -16.21
C LYS A 80 -2.15 2.67 -15.56
N ASP A 81 -1.08 3.06 -14.86
CA ASP A 81 -0.12 2.19 -14.17
C ASP A 81 -0.21 2.33 -12.64
N SER A 82 -1.29 2.92 -12.12
CA SER A 82 -1.45 3.14 -10.69
C SER A 82 -1.26 1.88 -9.87
N ARG A 83 -0.53 2.02 -8.78
CA ARG A 83 -0.58 1.06 -7.68
C ARG A 83 -1.90 1.29 -6.94
N LEU A 84 -2.75 0.27 -6.91
CA LEU A 84 -4.10 0.32 -6.35
C LEU A 84 -4.12 -0.13 -4.89
N ALA A 85 -3.40 -1.21 -4.60
CA ALA A 85 -3.35 -1.78 -3.26
C ALA A 85 -2.00 -2.45 -3.01
N ARG A 86 -1.72 -2.70 -1.72
CA ARG A 86 -0.66 -3.59 -1.27
C ARG A 86 -1.32 -4.77 -0.58
N GLU A 87 -0.90 -5.98 -0.95
CA GLU A 87 -1.38 -7.21 -0.34
C GLU A 87 -0.26 -7.83 0.49
N PHE A 88 -0.56 -8.18 1.74
CA PHE A 88 0.25 -9.07 2.54
C PHE A 88 -0.42 -10.43 2.62
N VAL A 89 0.41 -11.47 2.57
CA VAL A 89 -0.01 -12.83 2.92
C VAL A 89 0.85 -13.28 4.10
N VAL A 90 0.22 -13.65 5.20
CA VAL A 90 0.90 -14.05 6.44
C VAL A 90 0.41 -15.44 6.88
N ALA A 91 1.35 -16.29 7.34
CA ALA A 91 0.98 -17.54 7.99
C ALA A 91 0.52 -17.28 9.43
N LEU A 92 -0.52 -17.99 9.84
CA LEU A 92 -1.02 -17.95 11.21
C LEU A 92 -0.55 -19.21 11.96
N PRO A 93 -0.16 -19.10 13.25
CA PRO A 93 0.23 -20.27 14.04
C PRO A 93 -0.94 -21.25 14.18
N ILE A 94 -0.69 -22.52 13.91
CA ILE A 94 -1.68 -23.59 14.10
C ILE A 94 -1.89 -23.93 15.60
N GLU A 95 -0.98 -23.50 16.44
CA GLU A 95 -1.04 -23.62 17.90
C GLU A 95 -2.12 -22.74 18.51
N LEU A 96 -2.41 -21.60 17.88
CA LEU A 96 -3.49 -20.70 18.30
C LEU A 96 -4.84 -21.20 17.82
N SER A 97 -5.86 -21.08 18.68
CA SER A 97 -7.25 -21.26 18.27
C SER A 97 -7.68 -20.23 17.20
N ARG A 98 -8.80 -20.46 16.56
CA ARG A 98 -9.32 -19.52 15.53
C ARG A 98 -9.56 -18.12 16.10
N GLU A 99 -10.09 -18.02 17.29
CA GLU A 99 -10.37 -16.78 17.99
C GLU A 99 -9.06 -16.01 18.29
N GLU A 100 -8.04 -16.72 18.75
CA GLU A 100 -6.72 -16.14 19.03
C GLU A 100 -5.97 -15.71 17.76
N GLN A 101 -6.13 -16.46 16.67
CA GLN A 101 -5.61 -16.06 15.34
C GLN A 101 -6.27 -14.78 14.83
N ILE A 102 -7.58 -14.63 15.04
CA ILE A 102 -8.34 -13.42 14.68
C ILE A 102 -7.85 -12.24 15.53
N GLU A 103 -7.68 -12.42 16.84
CA GLU A 103 -7.19 -11.39 17.75
C GLU A 103 -5.79 -10.90 17.33
N LEU A 104 -4.86 -11.83 17.10
CA LEU A 104 -3.52 -11.54 16.58
C LEU A 104 -3.57 -10.69 15.30
N LEU A 105 -4.37 -11.11 14.33
CA LEU A 105 -4.48 -10.42 13.06
C LEU A 105 -5.07 -9.03 13.20
N GLN A 106 -6.11 -8.87 14.03
CA GLN A 106 -6.76 -7.59 14.30
C GLN A 106 -5.81 -6.61 15.01
N GLU A 107 -5.06 -7.07 16.04
CA GLU A 107 -4.07 -6.26 16.75
C GLU A 107 -2.99 -5.76 15.78
N PHE A 108 -2.39 -6.67 15.00
CA PHE A 108 -1.37 -6.33 14.01
C PHE A 108 -1.85 -5.32 12.96
N ILE A 109 -3.05 -5.51 12.40
CA ILE A 109 -3.61 -4.59 11.40
C ILE A 109 -3.83 -3.20 11.99
N ARG A 110 -4.38 -3.10 13.18
CA ARG A 110 -4.65 -1.81 13.83
C ARG A 110 -3.36 -1.07 14.17
N GLU A 111 -2.38 -1.77 14.74
CA GLU A 111 -1.10 -1.19 15.15
C GLU A 111 -0.25 -0.73 13.96
N GLN A 112 -0.19 -1.54 12.90
CA GLN A 112 0.77 -1.30 11.83
C GLN A 112 0.22 -0.50 10.65
N PHE A 113 -1.10 -0.51 10.44
CA PHE A 113 -1.68 0.03 9.22
C PHE A 113 -2.75 1.09 9.45
N ILE A 114 -3.71 0.83 10.35
CA ILE A 114 -4.81 1.77 10.60
C ILE A 114 -4.31 3.03 11.29
N SER A 115 -3.33 2.91 12.17
CA SER A 115 -2.67 4.03 12.85
C SER A 115 -2.02 5.04 11.90
N ASP A 116 -1.64 4.60 10.70
CA ASP A 116 -1.07 5.44 9.64
C ASP A 116 -2.14 6.05 8.70
N GLY A 117 -3.42 5.83 9.00
CA GLY A 117 -4.53 6.32 8.18
C GLY A 117 -4.86 5.47 6.95
N MET A 118 -4.31 4.25 6.85
CA MET A 118 -4.65 3.32 5.78
C MET A 118 -5.93 2.55 6.12
N CYS A 119 -6.68 2.15 5.09
CA CYS A 119 -7.77 1.18 5.23
C CYS A 119 -7.24 -0.22 4.89
N ALA A 120 -7.80 -1.23 5.55
CA ALA A 120 -7.44 -2.63 5.31
C ALA A 120 -8.69 -3.49 5.09
N ASP A 121 -8.56 -4.49 4.22
CA ASP A 121 -9.54 -5.56 4.03
C ASP A 121 -8.83 -6.89 4.24
N ALA A 122 -9.23 -7.65 5.25
CA ALA A 122 -8.52 -8.86 5.65
C ALA A 122 -9.45 -10.08 5.64
N ALA A 123 -8.85 -11.22 5.31
CA ALA A 123 -9.54 -12.51 5.37
C ALA A 123 -8.57 -13.61 5.81
N ILE A 124 -9.07 -14.54 6.62
CA ILE A 124 -8.37 -15.77 6.99
C ILE A 124 -8.91 -16.90 6.13
N HIS A 125 -7.98 -17.64 5.52
CA HIS A 125 -8.27 -18.84 4.77
C HIS A 125 -7.65 -20.05 5.44
N ASP A 126 -8.41 -21.14 5.47
CA ASP A 126 -7.96 -22.42 5.98
C ASP A 126 -8.89 -23.52 5.44
N THR A 127 -8.38 -24.35 4.55
CA THR A 127 -9.21 -25.36 3.88
C THR A 127 -9.31 -26.66 4.66
N ASP A 128 -8.25 -27.04 5.38
CA ASP A 128 -8.09 -28.35 5.98
C ASP A 128 -7.48 -28.33 7.40
N GLY A 129 -7.36 -27.15 8.02
CA GLY A 129 -6.79 -26.95 9.35
C GLY A 129 -5.27 -27.05 9.43
N HIS A 130 -4.57 -27.18 8.29
CA HIS A 130 -3.12 -27.39 8.27
C HIS A 130 -2.32 -26.18 7.79
N ASN A 131 -2.96 -25.21 7.16
CA ASN A 131 -2.30 -24.04 6.62
C ASN A 131 -3.14 -22.76 6.78
N PRO A 132 -3.47 -22.38 8.02
CA PRO A 132 -4.17 -21.12 8.27
C PRO A 132 -3.29 -19.94 7.84
N HIS A 133 -3.81 -19.10 6.95
CA HIS A 133 -3.11 -17.92 6.47
C HIS A 133 -4.10 -16.76 6.27
N ALA A 134 -3.58 -15.55 6.42
CA ALA A 134 -4.37 -14.35 6.23
C ALA A 134 -3.89 -13.57 5.00
N HIS A 135 -4.84 -13.08 4.23
CA HIS A 135 -4.64 -12.04 3.23
C HIS A 135 -5.04 -10.70 3.85
N ILE A 136 -4.20 -9.69 3.70
CA ILE A 136 -4.45 -8.31 4.14
C ILE A 136 -4.26 -7.40 2.94
N LEU A 137 -5.33 -6.86 2.42
CA LEU A 137 -5.31 -5.89 1.32
C LEU A 137 -5.38 -4.49 1.90
N LEU A 138 -4.40 -3.64 1.57
CA LEU A 138 -4.20 -2.32 2.14
C LEU A 138 -4.31 -1.24 1.07
N THR A 139 -4.90 -0.11 1.41
CA THR A 139 -4.82 1.08 0.56
C THR A 139 -3.38 1.57 0.47
N VAL A 140 -3.04 2.30 -0.59
CA VAL A 140 -1.69 2.86 -0.81
C VAL A 140 -1.65 4.37 -0.59
N ARG A 141 -2.77 4.92 -0.18
CA ARG A 141 -3.00 6.33 0.10
C ARG A 141 -3.64 6.45 1.47
N PRO A 142 -3.04 7.17 2.42
CA PRO A 142 -3.65 7.38 3.72
C PRO A 142 -4.82 8.35 3.63
N LEU A 143 -5.70 8.31 4.62
CA LEU A 143 -6.72 9.31 4.85
C LEU A 143 -6.19 10.44 5.73
N ASP A 144 -6.73 11.64 5.56
CA ASP A 144 -6.58 12.73 6.53
C ASP A 144 -7.64 12.61 7.65
N GLU A 145 -7.53 13.46 8.67
CA GLU A 145 -8.47 13.47 9.82
C GLU A 145 -9.93 13.80 9.44
N GLN A 146 -10.16 14.26 8.21
CA GLN A 146 -11.49 14.53 7.66
C GLN A 146 -12.01 13.36 6.80
N GLY A 147 -11.30 12.24 6.77
CA GLY A 147 -11.67 11.04 5.99
C GLY A 147 -11.47 11.18 4.49
N LYS A 148 -10.64 12.11 4.04
CA LYS A 148 -10.33 12.31 2.62
C LYS A 148 -8.99 11.70 2.26
N TRP A 149 -8.87 11.19 1.03
CA TRP A 149 -7.61 10.69 0.51
C TRP A 149 -6.53 11.77 0.48
N GLN A 150 -5.41 11.54 1.13
CA GLN A 150 -4.22 12.37 0.98
C GLN A 150 -3.55 12.13 -0.38
N TYR A 151 -2.80 13.10 -0.87
CA TYR A 151 -2.01 12.94 -2.08
C TYR A 151 -0.82 12.02 -1.81
N LYS A 152 -0.49 11.14 -2.77
CA LYS A 152 0.79 10.38 -2.73
C LYS A 152 1.97 11.32 -2.98
N THR A 153 1.76 12.26 -3.92
CA THR A 153 2.72 13.30 -4.26
C THR A 153 1.99 14.62 -4.37
N GLU A 154 2.55 15.67 -3.80
CA GLU A 154 2.02 17.02 -3.90
C GLU A 154 2.87 17.85 -4.86
N LYS A 155 2.21 18.58 -5.77
CA LYS A 155 2.90 19.42 -6.74
C LYS A 155 3.66 20.55 -6.04
N GLU A 156 4.95 20.67 -6.32
CA GLU A 156 5.77 21.79 -5.90
C GLU A 156 6.05 22.72 -7.07
N TYR A 157 5.96 24.03 -6.79
CA TYR A 157 6.41 25.07 -7.70
C TYR A 157 7.83 25.48 -7.36
N LEU A 158 8.72 25.53 -8.34
CA LEU A 158 10.07 26.01 -8.17
C LEU A 158 10.06 27.54 -8.20
N CYS A 159 10.34 28.12 -7.04
CA CYS A 159 10.36 29.56 -6.80
C CYS A 159 11.79 30.03 -6.64
N MET A 160 12.01 31.32 -6.89
CA MET A 160 13.31 31.98 -6.80
C MET A 160 13.22 33.20 -5.86
N LYS A 161 14.26 33.37 -5.02
CA LYS A 161 14.46 34.55 -4.20
C LYS A 161 15.97 34.78 -4.04
N ASN A 162 16.46 35.97 -4.37
CA ASN A 162 17.90 36.34 -4.22
C ASN A 162 18.89 35.34 -4.82
N GLY A 163 18.53 34.70 -5.92
CA GLY A 163 19.38 33.70 -6.59
C GLY A 163 19.26 32.26 -6.02
N GLU A 164 18.49 32.05 -4.97
CA GLU A 164 18.18 30.74 -4.42
C GLU A 164 16.91 30.17 -5.05
N GLU A 165 16.96 28.91 -5.52
CA GLU A 165 15.77 28.17 -6.01
C GLU A 165 15.29 27.20 -4.93
N ARG A 166 13.97 27.24 -4.64
CA ARG A 166 13.32 26.34 -3.66
C ARG A 166 11.95 25.91 -4.14
N GLY A 167 11.58 24.66 -3.83
CA GLY A 167 10.25 24.11 -4.08
C GLY A 167 9.26 24.46 -2.96
N PHE A 168 8.05 24.84 -3.34
CA PHE A 168 6.94 25.11 -2.42
C PHE A 168 5.67 24.47 -2.96
N THR A 169 4.91 23.82 -2.07
CA THR A 169 3.54 23.42 -2.37
C THR A 169 2.64 24.64 -2.59
N ALA A 170 1.43 24.43 -3.08
CA ALA A 170 0.50 25.55 -3.28
C ALA A 170 0.13 26.24 -1.97
N ALA A 171 0.05 25.48 -0.86
CA ALA A 171 -0.25 26.00 0.46
C ALA A 171 0.94 26.82 1.01
N GLU A 172 2.14 26.27 0.99
CA GLU A 172 3.37 26.92 1.47
C GLU A 172 3.66 28.20 0.67
N PHE A 173 3.41 28.19 -0.63
CA PHE A 173 3.66 29.36 -1.48
C PHE A 173 2.82 30.58 -1.07
N ARG A 174 1.61 30.40 -0.50
CA ARG A 174 0.81 31.52 0.03
C ARG A 174 1.52 32.32 1.11
N THR A 175 2.34 31.68 1.91
CA THR A 175 3.17 32.35 2.93
C THR A 175 4.48 32.83 2.31
N ALA A 176 5.17 31.98 1.55
CA ALA A 176 6.46 32.28 0.94
C ALA A 176 6.41 33.51 -0.01
N GLN A 177 5.33 33.74 -0.72
CA GLN A 177 5.20 34.93 -1.58
C GLN A 177 5.26 36.24 -0.76
N ASN A 178 4.76 36.27 0.48
CA ASN A 178 4.84 37.43 1.36
C ASN A 178 6.28 37.68 1.84
N GLU A 179 7.11 36.63 1.81
CA GLU A 179 8.53 36.69 2.15
C GLU A 179 9.40 37.08 0.92
N GLY A 180 8.78 37.28 -0.25
CA GLY A 180 9.47 37.69 -1.48
C GLY A 180 9.89 36.52 -2.40
N TRP A 181 9.37 35.29 -2.19
CA TRP A 181 9.55 34.21 -3.13
C TRP A 181 8.65 34.37 -4.36
N GLU A 182 9.17 34.21 -5.57
CA GLU A 182 8.42 34.29 -6.80
C GLU A 182 8.46 32.97 -7.58
N LYS A 183 7.29 32.55 -8.10
CA LYS A 183 7.23 31.41 -9.04
C LYS A 183 7.97 31.74 -10.32
N GLN A 184 8.72 30.77 -10.84
CA GLN A 184 9.35 30.89 -12.14
C GLN A 184 8.39 30.48 -13.24
N TYR A 185 8.40 31.23 -14.35
CA TYR A 185 7.59 30.93 -15.55
C TYR A 185 8.50 30.90 -16.77
N PRO A 186 8.11 30.20 -17.86
CA PRO A 186 8.86 30.21 -19.09
C PRO A 186 8.62 31.50 -19.85
N TYR A 187 9.68 32.18 -20.26
CA TYR A 187 9.68 33.39 -21.07
C TYR A 187 10.44 33.15 -22.38
N LYS A 188 10.07 33.88 -23.42
CA LYS A 188 10.77 33.84 -24.71
C LYS A 188 12.00 34.73 -24.66
N VAL A 189 13.18 34.13 -24.83
CA VAL A 189 14.46 34.82 -24.93
C VAL A 189 15.07 34.44 -26.29
N GLY A 190 14.85 35.29 -27.32
CA GLY A 190 15.18 34.93 -28.70
C GLY A 190 14.38 33.70 -29.16
N LYS A 191 15.08 32.65 -29.59
CA LYS A 191 14.47 31.36 -30.02
C LYS A 191 14.29 30.33 -28.85
N LYS A 192 14.71 30.68 -27.66
CA LYS A 192 14.72 29.72 -26.50
C LYS A 192 13.61 30.10 -25.50
N LYS A 193 13.13 29.10 -24.76
CA LYS A 193 12.34 29.29 -23.53
C LYS A 193 13.27 29.21 -22.33
N VAL A 194 13.23 30.25 -21.48
CA VAL A 194 14.04 30.32 -20.25
C VAL A 194 13.08 30.54 -19.08
N TYR A 195 13.29 29.80 -17.99
CA TYR A 195 12.54 30.00 -16.76
C TYR A 195 13.14 31.13 -15.93
N MET A 196 12.31 32.09 -15.55
CA MET A 196 12.69 33.21 -14.67
C MET A 196 11.47 33.71 -13.89
N THR A 197 11.71 34.55 -12.90
CA THR A 197 10.63 35.20 -12.13
C THR A 197 9.94 36.28 -12.96
N PRO A 198 8.67 36.63 -12.63
CA PRO A 198 7.99 37.77 -13.28
C PRO A 198 8.76 39.07 -13.16
N SER A 199 9.30 39.38 -11.96
CA SER A 199 10.08 40.61 -11.74
C SER A 199 11.34 40.67 -12.61
N ALA A 200 12.09 39.54 -12.73
CA ALA A 200 13.26 39.49 -13.59
C ALA A 200 12.93 39.58 -15.08
N ALA A 201 11.79 39.03 -15.49
CA ALA A 201 11.32 39.13 -16.91
C ALA A 201 10.84 40.52 -17.27
N GLU A 202 10.12 41.20 -16.38
CA GLU A 202 9.66 42.55 -16.53
C GLU A 202 10.83 43.53 -16.69
N ALA A 203 11.85 43.41 -15.83
CA ALA A 203 13.07 44.23 -15.92
C ALA A 203 13.81 44.09 -17.25
N GLN A 204 13.62 43.00 -17.99
CA GLN A 204 14.25 42.70 -19.28
C GLN A 204 13.28 42.80 -20.48
N GLY A 205 12.02 43.11 -20.24
CA GLY A 205 11.00 43.25 -21.29
C GLY A 205 10.62 41.93 -21.97
N PHE A 206 10.82 40.76 -21.31
CA PHE A 206 10.51 39.47 -21.90
C PHE A 206 9.02 39.11 -21.80
N VAL A 207 8.51 38.44 -22.84
CA VAL A 207 7.12 37.99 -22.90
C VAL A 207 6.98 36.57 -22.42
N ARG A 208 5.99 36.33 -21.55
CA ARG A 208 5.68 35.00 -21.02
C ARG A 208 5.29 34.03 -22.14
N ALA A 209 5.93 32.86 -22.16
CA ALA A 209 5.69 31.86 -23.20
C ALA A 209 4.62 30.82 -22.81
N ASP A 210 4.33 30.65 -21.51
CA ASP A 210 3.32 29.73 -21.01
C ASP A 210 2.80 30.21 -19.63
N LYS A 211 1.52 29.90 -19.35
CA LYS A 211 0.85 30.23 -18.08
C LYS A 211 1.27 29.34 -16.90
N HIS A 212 1.83 28.16 -17.19
CA HIS A 212 2.20 27.19 -16.16
C HIS A 212 3.56 27.49 -15.56
N PRO A 213 3.65 27.59 -14.22
CA PRO A 213 4.92 27.80 -13.55
C PRO A 213 5.82 26.57 -13.62
N LYS A 214 7.14 26.79 -13.46
CA LYS A 214 8.13 25.73 -13.27
C LYS A 214 7.75 24.90 -12.03
N SER A 215 7.79 23.60 -12.16
CA SER A 215 7.47 22.67 -11.07
C SER A 215 8.45 21.53 -11.03
N THR A 216 8.54 20.85 -9.90
CA THR A 216 9.28 19.60 -9.79
C THR A 216 8.64 18.53 -10.67
N ARG A 217 9.47 17.63 -11.19
CA ARG A 217 9.01 16.59 -12.13
C ARG A 217 8.01 15.63 -11.49
N TYR A 218 8.25 15.27 -10.22
CA TYR A 218 7.46 14.24 -9.51
C TYR A 218 6.68 14.78 -8.31
N GLY A 219 6.83 16.07 -7.99
CA GLY A 219 6.28 16.66 -6.77
C GLY A 219 7.02 16.23 -5.50
N ARG A 220 6.52 16.67 -4.34
CA ARG A 220 6.94 16.21 -3.02
C ARG A 220 6.16 14.96 -2.68
N GLN A 221 6.84 13.90 -2.24
CA GLN A 221 6.15 12.69 -1.79
C GLN A 221 5.48 12.93 -0.43
N ASN A 222 4.32 12.31 -0.23
CA ASN A 222 3.71 12.23 1.09
C ASN A 222 4.60 11.37 1.99
N PRO A 223 5.00 11.84 3.19
CA PRO A 223 5.95 11.13 4.05
C PRO A 223 5.50 9.72 4.43
N ILE A 224 4.19 9.51 4.63
CA ILE A 224 3.64 8.19 4.93
C ILE A 224 3.76 7.29 3.71
N SER A 225 3.37 7.78 2.52
CA SER A 225 3.47 7.00 1.28
C SER A 225 4.93 6.68 0.91
N GLU A 226 5.87 7.60 1.16
CA GLU A 226 7.30 7.40 0.94
C GLU A 226 7.84 6.30 1.87
N ARG A 227 7.59 6.42 3.17
CA ARG A 227 7.96 5.41 4.17
C ARG A 227 7.41 4.03 3.80
N TRP A 228 6.11 3.94 3.45
CA TRP A 228 5.45 2.68 3.09
C TRP A 228 6.01 2.02 1.82
N ASN A 229 6.71 2.76 0.97
CA ASN A 229 7.35 2.23 -0.23
C ASN A 229 8.84 1.90 -0.03
N SER A 230 9.39 2.11 1.17
CA SER A 230 10.79 1.80 1.47
C SER A 230 11.01 0.33 1.80
N GLU A 231 12.22 -0.16 1.59
CA GLU A 231 12.65 -1.51 1.99
C GLU A 231 12.75 -1.62 3.52
N GLU A 232 13.14 -0.53 4.18
CA GLU A 232 13.23 -0.42 5.62
C GLU A 232 11.86 -0.66 6.28
N GLN A 233 10.80 -0.06 5.73
CA GLN A 233 9.46 -0.27 6.27
C GLN A 233 8.99 -1.72 6.09
N LEU A 234 9.34 -2.38 5.00
CA LEU A 234 9.05 -3.79 4.83
C LEU A 234 9.76 -4.65 5.89
N ALA A 235 11.01 -4.32 6.22
CA ALA A 235 11.76 -5.00 7.29
C ALA A 235 11.10 -4.77 8.66
N VAL A 236 10.62 -3.54 8.94
CA VAL A 236 9.86 -3.23 10.17
C VAL A 236 8.59 -4.07 10.26
N TRP A 237 7.79 -4.17 9.20
CA TRP A 237 6.58 -4.99 9.21
C TRP A 237 6.85 -6.49 9.39
N ARG A 238 7.96 -6.99 8.81
CA ARG A 238 8.39 -8.38 9.00
C ARG A 238 8.75 -8.68 10.46
N ALA A 239 9.50 -7.78 11.08
CA ALA A 239 9.83 -7.89 12.50
C ALA A 239 8.57 -7.79 13.38
N ALA A 240 7.72 -6.78 13.12
CA ALA A 240 6.49 -6.55 13.87
C ALA A 240 5.52 -7.74 13.80
N TRP A 241 5.43 -8.43 12.64
CA TRP A 241 4.63 -9.65 12.52
C TRP A 241 5.17 -10.79 13.39
N ALA A 242 6.50 -10.99 13.39
CA ALA A 242 7.11 -12.00 14.24
C ALA A 242 6.91 -11.70 15.73
N ASP A 243 7.09 -10.42 16.12
CA ASP A 243 6.93 -9.99 17.51
C ASP A 243 5.47 -10.11 17.97
N ALA A 244 4.50 -9.68 17.16
CA ALA A 244 3.08 -9.83 17.46
C ALA A 244 2.71 -11.32 17.63
N THR A 245 3.14 -12.17 16.71
CA THR A 245 2.91 -13.61 16.76
C THR A 245 3.50 -14.21 18.03
N ASN A 246 4.75 -13.88 18.37
CA ASN A 246 5.42 -14.41 19.56
C ASN A 246 4.76 -13.92 20.85
N ARG A 247 4.28 -12.68 20.93
CA ARG A 247 3.50 -12.17 22.06
C ARG A 247 2.20 -12.96 22.28
N HIS A 248 1.50 -13.30 21.19
CA HIS A 248 0.27 -14.08 21.27
C HIS A 248 0.54 -15.54 21.66
N LEU A 249 1.55 -16.18 21.09
CA LEU A 249 1.96 -17.53 21.48
C LEU A 249 2.28 -17.59 22.99
N GLU A 250 3.04 -16.62 23.51
CA GLU A 250 3.36 -16.53 24.93
C GLU A 250 2.12 -16.26 25.79
N ARG A 251 1.25 -15.33 25.37
CA ARG A 251 -0.01 -14.98 26.05
C ARG A 251 -0.90 -16.21 26.27
N TYR A 252 -0.92 -17.12 25.29
CA TYR A 252 -1.74 -18.33 25.32
C TYR A 252 -0.98 -19.59 25.76
N GLY A 253 0.24 -19.44 26.27
CA GLY A 253 1.00 -20.52 26.94
C GLY A 253 1.67 -21.50 25.98
N HIS A 254 2.00 -21.07 24.77
CA HIS A 254 2.75 -21.86 23.80
C HIS A 254 4.24 -21.52 23.84
N ASP A 255 5.09 -22.54 23.72
CA ASP A 255 6.56 -22.43 23.77
C ASP A 255 7.16 -22.11 22.38
N GLU A 256 6.42 -22.35 21.31
CA GLU A 256 6.83 -22.09 19.93
C GLU A 256 7.11 -20.60 19.71
N ARG A 257 8.15 -20.33 18.93
CA ARG A 257 8.52 -18.96 18.52
C ARG A 257 8.89 -18.94 17.04
N ILE A 258 8.57 -17.85 16.38
CA ILE A 258 8.95 -17.58 14.99
C ILE A 258 10.00 -16.47 14.91
N ASP A 259 10.80 -16.49 13.84
CA ASP A 259 11.83 -15.48 13.57
C ASP A 259 11.72 -15.04 12.11
N HIS A 260 11.68 -13.72 11.89
CA HIS A 260 11.55 -13.12 10.57
C HIS A 260 12.85 -13.12 9.76
N ARG A 261 14.00 -13.39 10.41
CA ARG A 261 15.31 -13.39 9.75
C ARG A 261 15.50 -14.68 8.93
N SER A 262 16.28 -14.57 7.86
CA SER A 262 16.64 -15.74 7.05
C SER A 262 17.48 -16.75 7.87
N ASN A 263 17.47 -18.01 7.48
CA ASN A 263 18.27 -19.06 8.13
C ASN A 263 19.76 -18.67 8.15
N ALA A 264 20.29 -18.08 7.06
CA ALA A 264 21.66 -17.59 7.02
C ALA A 264 21.92 -16.47 8.06
N ALA A 265 21.00 -15.52 8.24
CA ALA A 265 21.12 -14.46 9.26
C ALA A 265 20.98 -14.98 10.71
N ARG A 266 20.39 -16.15 10.89
CA ARG A 266 20.27 -16.88 12.16
C ARG A 266 21.46 -17.81 12.41
N GLY A 267 22.39 -17.96 11.46
CA GLY A 267 23.51 -18.89 11.53
C GLY A 267 23.12 -20.36 11.39
N LEU A 268 21.98 -20.65 10.74
CA LEU A 268 21.47 -22.00 10.47
C LEU A 268 21.87 -22.42 9.05
N ASP A 269 22.44 -23.62 8.90
CA ASP A 269 22.82 -24.19 7.60
C ASP A 269 21.64 -24.82 6.83
N GLU A 270 20.43 -24.68 7.34
CA GLU A 270 19.22 -25.18 6.70
C GLU A 270 18.86 -24.37 5.45
N GLN A 271 18.58 -25.07 4.36
CA GLN A 271 18.05 -24.42 3.16
C GLN A 271 16.64 -23.90 3.39
N PRO A 272 16.28 -22.72 2.83
CA PRO A 272 14.91 -22.23 2.90
C PRO A 272 13.94 -23.23 2.26
N THR A 273 12.78 -23.42 2.87
CA THR A 273 11.70 -24.21 2.25
C THR A 273 11.24 -23.51 0.97
N ILE A 274 11.21 -24.24 -0.14
CA ILE A 274 10.68 -23.74 -1.40
C ILE A 274 9.16 -23.82 -1.34
N HIS A 275 8.48 -22.68 -1.51
CA HIS A 275 7.03 -22.67 -1.63
C HIS A 275 6.62 -23.25 -2.98
N GLU A 276 6.19 -24.49 -2.99
CA GLU A 276 5.61 -25.14 -4.16
C GLU A 276 4.17 -24.66 -4.36
N GLY A 277 3.91 -24.01 -5.49
CA GLY A 277 2.55 -23.58 -5.83
C GLY A 277 1.59 -24.77 -5.97
N VAL A 278 0.29 -24.53 -5.78
CA VAL A 278 -0.78 -25.54 -5.86
C VAL A 278 -0.69 -26.38 -7.15
N THR A 279 -0.32 -25.76 -8.28
CA THR A 279 -0.16 -26.43 -9.57
C THR A 279 1.03 -27.40 -9.57
N ALA A 280 2.17 -27.03 -8.95
CA ALA A 280 3.34 -27.90 -8.86
C ALA A 280 3.04 -29.13 -7.99
N ARG A 281 2.39 -28.94 -6.83
CA ARG A 281 1.93 -30.06 -5.96
C ARG A 281 0.91 -30.97 -6.65
N ALA A 282 0.00 -30.40 -7.45
CA ALA A 282 -0.97 -31.20 -8.21
C ALA A 282 -0.28 -32.05 -9.27
N LEU A 283 0.71 -31.50 -9.99
CA LEU A 283 1.51 -32.23 -10.96
C LEU A 283 2.36 -33.31 -10.31
N GLU A 284 2.95 -33.05 -9.14
CA GLU A 284 3.73 -34.02 -8.39
C GLU A 284 2.85 -35.21 -7.92
N ARG A 285 1.66 -34.93 -7.37
CA ARG A 285 0.68 -35.97 -7.04
C ARG A 285 0.28 -36.82 -8.24
N LEU A 286 0.07 -36.19 -9.40
CA LEU A 286 -0.23 -36.94 -10.64
C LEU A 286 0.97 -37.77 -11.12
N SER A 287 2.20 -37.26 -10.96
CA SER A 287 3.43 -37.99 -11.29
C SER A 287 3.63 -39.21 -10.39
N LEU A 288 3.33 -39.13 -9.09
CA LEU A 288 3.43 -40.23 -8.14
C LEU A 288 2.36 -41.32 -8.33
N ILE A 289 1.23 -41.02 -9.01
CA ILE A 289 0.17 -41.98 -9.30
C ILE A 289 0.57 -42.88 -10.51
N HIS A 290 1.56 -42.51 -11.32
CA HIS A 290 2.00 -43.23 -12.50
C HIS A 290 3.31 -44.02 -12.29
N ILE A 291 3.84 -44.08 -11.09
CA ILE A 291 4.92 -44.96 -10.67
C ILE A 291 4.35 -46.11 -9.82
#